data_7cb9362f9ad34dc72062d019e9165403
#
_entry.id   7cb9362f9ad34dc72062d019e9165403
#
_cell.length_a   1.000
_cell.length_b   1.000
_cell.length_c   1.000
_cell.angle_alpha   90.00
_cell.angle_beta   90.00
_cell.angle_gamma   90.00
#
_symmetry.space_group_name_H-M   'P 1'
#
loop_
_entity.id
_entity.type
_entity.pdbx_description
1 polymer ?
#
loop_
_entity_poly.entity_id
_entity_poly.type
_entity_poly.pdbx_seq_one_letter_code
_entity_poly.pdbx_strand_id
1 'polypeptide(L)'
;TYTDLTCDVLVIGTGAAGGAAAMAAAEAGAKVIAIEKLATIGGTSAMAGGGIAAPESSEQKKYGIEDTCEAYVDLWVEYNHNEYFREDSGMDEDRIRFVVGQAAGLIDWLEENGFEFGRPMSFDLIEGVDRFHYASNGKPTDLLYAKNQELGVEYWLETKATALLTDENGNCIGATVEKDGQTFNIYAKGTVL
;
A
#
# COMPACT_ATOMS: atom_id res chain seq x y z
N THR A 1 -29.80 -11.62 -0.10
CA THR A 1 -30.06 -10.17 -0.01
C THR A 1 -29.05 -9.56 0.94
N TYR A 2 -28.30 -8.57 0.48
CA TYR A 2 -27.37 -7.82 1.32
C TYR A 2 -28.12 -6.73 2.07
N THR A 3 -27.66 -6.43 3.27
CA THR A 3 -28.12 -5.29 4.10
C THR A 3 -26.95 -4.37 4.36
N ASP A 4 -27.24 -3.15 4.77
CA ASP A 4 -26.22 -2.19 5.14
C ASP A 4 -25.31 -2.74 6.25
N LEU A 5 -24.03 -2.45 6.15
CA LEU A 5 -22.97 -2.89 7.05
C LEU A 5 -22.38 -1.72 7.83
N THR A 6 -21.70 -2.04 8.92
CA THR A 6 -20.94 -1.06 9.71
C THR A 6 -19.58 -1.59 10.11
N CYS A 7 -18.55 -0.73 10.06
CA CYS A 7 -17.21 -1.01 10.53
C CYS A 7 -16.57 0.24 11.15
N ASP A 8 -15.38 0.10 11.70
CA ASP A 8 -14.60 1.25 12.13
C ASP A 8 -13.85 1.88 10.95
N VAL A 9 -13.23 1.03 10.13
CA VAL A 9 -12.48 1.47 8.93
C VAL A 9 -12.94 0.68 7.72
N LEU A 10 -13.34 1.39 6.66
CA LEU A 10 -13.60 0.86 5.34
C LEU A 10 -12.38 1.12 4.45
N VAL A 11 -11.81 0.06 3.88
CA VAL A 11 -10.73 0.16 2.89
C VAL A 11 -11.29 -0.19 1.51
N ILE A 12 -11.14 0.72 0.54
CA ILE A 12 -11.62 0.56 -0.82
C ILE A 12 -10.44 0.29 -1.75
N GLY A 13 -10.32 -0.95 -2.17
CA GLY A 13 -9.20 -1.48 -2.96
C GLY A 13 -8.19 -2.25 -2.11
N THR A 14 -7.76 -3.41 -2.64
CA THR A 14 -6.89 -4.35 -1.92
C THR A 14 -5.51 -4.50 -2.56
N GLY A 15 -5.02 -3.45 -3.19
CA GLY A 15 -3.62 -3.32 -3.59
C GLY A 15 -2.71 -3.20 -2.37
N ALA A 16 -1.40 -3.02 -2.58
CA ALA A 16 -0.43 -2.93 -1.47
C ALA A 16 -0.79 -1.82 -0.48
N ALA A 17 -1.19 -0.65 -0.95
CA ALA A 17 -1.59 0.46 -0.08
C ALA A 17 -2.83 0.13 0.78
N GLY A 18 -3.89 -0.42 0.14
CA GLY A 18 -5.09 -0.82 0.88
C GLY A 18 -4.83 -1.98 1.83
N GLY A 19 -4.03 -2.97 1.42
CA GLY A 19 -3.62 -4.08 2.29
C GLY A 19 -2.85 -3.60 3.52
N ALA A 20 -1.91 -2.68 3.36
CA ALA A 20 -1.15 -2.09 4.46
C ALA A 20 -2.03 -1.22 5.37
N ALA A 21 -2.94 -0.41 4.80
CA ALA A 21 -3.87 0.40 5.57
C ALA A 21 -4.83 -0.47 6.41
N ALA A 22 -5.34 -1.56 5.83
CA ALA A 22 -6.18 -2.51 6.54
C ALA A 22 -5.44 -3.15 7.71
N MET A 23 -4.18 -3.56 7.50
CA MET A 23 -3.33 -4.15 8.52
C MET A 23 -3.08 -3.19 9.68
N ALA A 24 -2.63 -1.97 9.39
CA ALA A 24 -2.36 -0.97 10.41
C ALA A 24 -3.62 -0.62 11.23
N ALA A 25 -4.79 -0.52 10.59
CA ALA A 25 -6.04 -0.27 11.27
C ALA A 25 -6.45 -1.45 12.17
N ALA A 26 -6.29 -2.69 11.69
CA ALA A 26 -6.62 -3.89 12.47
C ALA A 26 -5.66 -4.10 13.64
N GLU A 27 -4.36 -3.83 13.48
CA GLU A 27 -3.38 -3.81 14.58
C GLU A 27 -3.76 -2.81 15.66
N ALA A 28 -4.33 -1.67 15.30
CA ALA A 28 -4.85 -0.69 16.24
C ALA A 28 -6.20 -1.11 16.90
N GLY A 29 -6.71 -2.30 16.59
CA GLY A 29 -7.93 -2.85 17.17
C GLY A 29 -9.23 -2.41 16.47
N ALA A 30 -9.16 -1.81 15.30
CA ALA A 30 -10.34 -1.41 14.54
C ALA A 30 -11.02 -2.64 13.88
N LYS A 31 -12.35 -2.62 13.80
CA LYS A 31 -13.11 -3.51 12.92
C LYS A 31 -12.97 -3.02 11.47
N VAL A 32 -12.27 -3.78 10.63
CA VAL A 32 -11.96 -3.40 9.26
C VAL A 32 -12.76 -4.22 8.26
N ILE A 33 -13.37 -3.55 7.29
CA ILE A 33 -13.90 -4.15 6.06
C ILE A 33 -13.06 -3.64 4.89
N ALA A 34 -12.49 -4.55 4.10
CA ALA A 34 -11.76 -4.25 2.88
C ALA A 34 -12.55 -4.75 1.68
N ILE A 35 -12.86 -3.88 0.73
CA ILE A 35 -13.61 -4.23 -0.48
C ILE A 35 -12.73 -4.14 -1.71
N GLU A 36 -12.97 -5.06 -2.66
CA GLU A 36 -12.27 -5.13 -3.94
C GLU A 36 -13.28 -5.41 -5.06
N LYS A 37 -13.18 -4.65 -6.15
CA LYS A 37 -14.08 -4.81 -7.31
C LYS A 37 -13.80 -6.09 -8.12
N LEU A 38 -12.57 -6.58 -8.06
CA LEU A 38 -12.15 -7.81 -8.74
C LEU A 38 -12.42 -9.04 -7.87
N ALA A 39 -12.41 -10.21 -8.50
CA ALA A 39 -12.49 -11.50 -7.81
C ALA A 39 -11.20 -11.89 -7.08
N THR A 40 -10.14 -11.11 -7.21
CA THR A 40 -8.82 -11.36 -6.63
C THR A 40 -8.28 -10.11 -5.95
N ILE A 41 -7.50 -10.31 -4.89
CA ILE A 41 -6.77 -9.23 -4.19
C ILE A 41 -5.57 -8.74 -5.00
N GLY A 42 -4.99 -7.62 -4.56
CA GLY A 42 -3.66 -7.16 -4.93
C GLY A 42 -3.61 -6.15 -6.07
N GLY A 43 -4.66 -6.09 -6.93
CA GLY A 43 -4.72 -5.11 -8.03
C GLY A 43 -3.43 -5.05 -8.85
N THR A 44 -3.00 -3.85 -9.23
CA THR A 44 -1.75 -3.62 -9.96
C THR A 44 -0.51 -4.05 -9.17
N SER A 45 -0.56 -3.96 -7.84
CA SER A 45 0.58 -4.37 -6.98
C SER A 45 0.89 -5.87 -7.08
N ALA A 46 -0.12 -6.72 -7.30
CA ALA A 46 0.08 -8.16 -7.51
C ALA A 46 0.79 -8.48 -8.85
N MET A 47 0.75 -7.55 -9.80
CA MET A 47 1.40 -7.66 -11.11
C MET A 47 2.83 -7.10 -11.11
N ALA A 48 3.19 -6.33 -10.09
CA ALA A 48 4.53 -5.78 -9.92
C ALA A 48 5.52 -6.85 -9.45
N GLY A 49 6.82 -6.62 -9.66
CA GLY A 49 7.88 -7.52 -9.21
C GLY A 49 8.05 -7.62 -7.68
N GLY A 50 7.38 -6.76 -6.91
CA GLY A 50 7.38 -6.79 -5.44
C GLY A 50 8.59 -6.16 -4.78
N GLY A 51 9.47 -5.48 -5.52
CA GLY A 51 10.60 -4.76 -4.97
C GLY A 51 10.18 -3.46 -4.27
N ILE A 52 10.68 -3.23 -3.08
CA ILE A 52 10.46 -2.02 -2.29
C ILE A 52 11.79 -1.28 -2.18
N ALA A 53 11.88 -0.10 -2.78
CA ALA A 53 13.08 0.74 -2.68
C ALA A 53 13.10 1.47 -1.34
N ALA A 54 14.08 1.14 -0.49
CA ALA A 54 14.20 1.70 0.84
C ALA A 54 15.68 2.03 1.16
N PRO A 55 16.10 3.28 0.94
CA PRO A 55 17.42 3.73 1.39
C PRO A 55 17.48 3.77 2.92
N GLU A 56 18.69 3.66 3.47
CA GLU A 56 18.97 3.72 4.92
C GLU A 56 18.26 2.63 5.76
N SER A 57 17.78 1.55 5.14
CA SER A 57 17.08 0.47 5.81
C SER A 57 17.96 -0.31 6.78
N SER A 58 17.35 -1.03 7.73
CA SER A 58 17.99 -2.00 8.61
C SER A 58 18.73 -3.08 7.81
N GLU A 59 18.13 -3.58 6.74
CA GLU A 59 18.73 -4.59 5.87
C GLU A 59 19.96 -4.06 5.11
N GLN A 60 19.94 -2.81 4.60
CA GLN A 60 21.13 -2.22 4.01
C GLN A 60 22.28 -2.14 5.03
N LYS A 61 22.00 -1.66 6.25
CA LYS A 61 22.99 -1.58 7.34
C LYS A 61 23.56 -2.95 7.70
N LYS A 62 22.75 -3.97 7.76
CA LYS A 62 23.13 -5.37 8.02
C LYS A 62 24.14 -5.90 6.99
N TYR A 63 24.02 -5.51 5.74
CA TYR A 63 24.92 -5.91 4.65
C TYR A 63 26.02 -4.89 4.34
N GLY A 64 26.16 -3.82 5.12
CA GLY A 64 27.19 -2.80 4.92
C GLY A 64 27.01 -1.98 3.64
N ILE A 65 25.76 -1.83 3.19
CA ILE A 65 25.41 -1.02 2.04
C ILE A 65 25.22 0.42 2.49
N GLU A 66 26.02 1.34 1.92
CA GLU A 66 25.90 2.77 2.17
C GLU A 66 24.89 3.37 1.17
N ASP A 67 23.87 4.02 1.68
CA ASP A 67 22.86 4.72 0.89
C ASP A 67 22.26 5.86 1.72
N THR A 68 21.64 6.85 1.07
CA THR A 68 20.94 7.94 1.75
C THR A 68 19.61 8.25 1.08
N CYS A 69 18.64 8.71 1.88
CA CYS A 69 17.38 9.19 1.36
C CYS A 69 17.56 10.30 0.33
N GLU A 70 18.50 11.24 0.60
CA GLU A 70 18.77 12.36 -0.31
C GLU A 70 19.28 11.88 -1.68
N ALA A 71 20.26 10.96 -1.70
CA ALA A 71 20.78 10.41 -2.95
C ALA A 71 19.68 9.71 -3.77
N TYR A 72 18.72 9.06 -3.11
CA TYR A 72 17.61 8.43 -3.82
C TYR A 72 16.58 9.44 -4.31
N VAL A 73 16.31 10.50 -3.54
CA VAL A 73 15.45 11.60 -4.00
C VAL A 73 16.06 12.29 -5.22
N ASP A 74 17.35 12.63 -5.17
CA ASP A 74 18.06 13.27 -6.28
C ASP A 74 17.99 12.43 -7.55
N LEU A 75 18.22 11.11 -7.44
CA LEU A 75 18.09 10.17 -8.54
C LEU A 75 16.68 10.14 -9.11
N TRP A 76 15.65 10.13 -8.25
CA TRP A 76 14.26 10.11 -8.67
C TRP A 76 13.88 11.41 -9.40
N VAL A 77 14.32 12.55 -8.87
CA VAL A 77 14.12 13.88 -9.48
C VAL A 77 14.80 13.96 -10.84
N GLU A 78 16.07 13.52 -10.93
CA GLU A 78 16.82 13.49 -12.18
C GLU A 78 16.12 12.64 -13.26
N TYR A 79 15.64 11.44 -12.89
CA TYR A 79 14.91 10.58 -13.82
C TYR A 79 13.63 11.22 -14.35
N ASN A 80 12.92 11.98 -13.53
CA ASN A 80 11.69 12.65 -13.94
C ASN A 80 11.93 13.91 -14.79
N HIS A 81 13.13 14.48 -14.76
CA HIS A 81 13.52 15.65 -15.56
C HIS A 81 14.21 15.27 -16.88
N ASN A 82 14.46 14.01 -17.15
CA ASN A 82 15.09 13.62 -18.41
C ASN A 82 14.09 13.66 -19.59
N GLU A 83 14.59 13.63 -20.82
CA GLU A 83 13.83 13.78 -22.06
C GLU A 83 12.73 12.71 -22.29
N TYR A 84 12.71 11.62 -21.52
CA TYR A 84 11.66 10.60 -21.58
C TYR A 84 10.41 10.98 -20.77
N PHE A 85 10.56 11.86 -19.77
CA PHE A 85 9.46 12.35 -18.95
C PHE A 85 9.28 13.83 -19.25
N ARG A 86 8.07 14.22 -19.64
CA ARG A 86 7.74 15.60 -20.06
C ARG A 86 8.14 16.62 -19.00
N GLU A 87 8.57 17.81 -19.42
CA GLU A 87 8.88 18.95 -18.54
C GLU A 87 7.78 19.28 -17.54
N ASP A 88 6.53 18.89 -17.82
CA ASP A 88 5.36 19.05 -16.95
C ASP A 88 4.86 17.67 -16.46
N SER A 89 5.71 16.97 -15.73
CA SER A 89 5.35 15.66 -15.16
C SER A 89 4.38 15.77 -13.98
N GLY A 90 4.11 16.97 -13.47
CA GLY A 90 3.35 17.18 -12.22
C GLY A 90 4.04 16.57 -10.99
N MET A 91 5.37 16.43 -11.06
CA MET A 91 6.16 15.85 -9.97
C MET A 91 6.06 16.72 -8.71
N ASP A 92 5.73 16.08 -7.60
CA ASP A 92 5.72 16.67 -6.27
C ASP A 92 6.93 16.17 -5.49
N GLU A 93 8.00 16.97 -5.47
CA GLU A 93 9.26 16.61 -4.81
C GLU A 93 9.09 16.44 -3.29
N ASP A 94 8.25 17.25 -2.65
CA ASP A 94 7.98 17.12 -1.21
C ASP A 94 7.32 15.77 -0.91
N ARG A 95 6.44 15.31 -1.78
CA ARG A 95 5.83 13.98 -1.68
C ARG A 95 6.85 12.87 -1.88
N ILE A 96 7.77 13.02 -2.85
CA ILE A 96 8.86 12.05 -3.07
C ILE A 96 9.71 11.96 -1.81
N ARG A 97 10.16 13.10 -1.26
CA ARG A 97 10.93 13.16 -0.02
C ARG A 97 10.22 12.49 1.15
N PHE A 98 8.92 12.77 1.29
CA PHE A 98 8.09 12.13 2.32
C PHE A 98 8.07 10.59 2.16
N VAL A 99 7.76 10.09 0.96
CA VAL A 99 7.66 8.64 0.71
C VAL A 99 9.01 7.95 0.91
N VAL A 100 10.10 8.52 0.37
CA VAL A 100 11.46 7.98 0.53
C VAL A 100 11.87 7.95 2.00
N GLY A 101 11.58 9.02 2.75
CA GLY A 101 11.90 9.11 4.17
C GLY A 101 11.14 8.10 5.07
N GLN A 102 10.01 7.57 4.60
CA GLN A 102 9.25 6.54 5.33
C GLN A 102 9.65 5.10 4.95
N ALA A 103 10.40 4.93 3.85
CA ALA A 103 10.62 3.60 3.27
C ALA A 103 11.42 2.65 4.16
N ALA A 104 12.42 3.15 4.90
CA ALA A 104 13.19 2.34 5.85
C ALA A 104 12.29 1.80 6.98
N GLY A 105 11.48 2.67 7.59
CA GLY A 105 10.52 2.28 8.62
C GLY A 105 9.44 1.31 8.10
N LEU A 106 9.09 1.39 6.81
CA LEU A 106 8.20 0.41 6.19
C LEU A 106 8.83 -0.99 6.16
N ILE A 107 10.12 -1.10 5.83
CA ILE A 107 10.83 -2.41 5.85
C ILE A 107 10.80 -2.99 7.27
N ASP A 108 11.17 -2.20 8.27
CA ASP A 108 11.17 -2.64 9.67
C ASP A 108 9.78 -3.11 10.11
N TRP A 109 8.72 -2.34 9.80
CA TRP A 109 7.34 -2.71 10.12
C TRP A 109 6.89 -4.00 9.41
N LEU A 110 7.28 -4.20 8.16
CA LEU A 110 6.97 -5.44 7.43
C LEU A 110 7.67 -6.63 8.06
N GLU A 111 8.95 -6.50 8.48
CA GLU A 111 9.68 -7.57 9.17
C GLU A 111 9.04 -7.92 10.52
N GLU A 112 8.62 -6.93 11.31
CA GLU A 112 7.86 -7.15 12.55
C GLU A 112 6.56 -7.93 12.31
N ASN A 113 6.02 -7.83 11.11
CA ASN A 113 4.80 -8.53 10.68
C ASN A 113 5.05 -9.82 9.88
N GLY A 114 6.26 -10.36 9.96
CA GLY A 114 6.58 -11.68 9.43
C GLY A 114 7.01 -11.72 7.98
N PHE A 115 7.32 -10.56 7.38
CA PHE A 115 8.01 -10.54 6.09
C PHE A 115 9.49 -10.86 6.31
N GLU A 116 10.06 -11.60 5.39
CA GLU A 116 11.48 -11.92 5.40
C GLU A 116 12.14 -11.32 4.17
N PHE A 117 13.13 -10.46 4.38
CA PHE A 117 13.90 -9.88 3.29
C PHE A 117 15.29 -10.52 3.21
N GLY A 118 15.75 -10.73 1.98
CA GLY A 118 17.13 -11.06 1.70
C GLY A 118 18.01 -9.81 1.57
N ARG A 119 19.27 -10.00 1.13
CA ARG A 119 20.14 -8.88 0.79
C ARG A 119 19.42 -7.97 -0.22
N PRO A 120 19.37 -6.67 0.01
CA PRO A 120 18.88 -5.70 -0.99
C PRO A 120 19.66 -5.80 -2.30
N MET A 121 19.00 -5.49 -3.41
CA MET A 121 19.56 -5.60 -4.75
C MET A 121 19.49 -4.25 -5.48
N SER A 122 20.44 -4.02 -6.39
CA SER A 122 20.32 -2.92 -7.35
C SER A 122 19.41 -3.30 -8.51
N PHE A 123 18.84 -2.28 -9.14
CA PHE A 123 18.14 -2.45 -10.41
C PHE A 123 19.04 -1.87 -11.51
N ASP A 124 19.71 -2.72 -12.27
CA ASP A 124 20.79 -2.37 -13.21
C ASP A 124 20.47 -1.28 -14.24
N LEU A 125 19.19 -0.97 -14.44
CA LEU A 125 18.74 0.10 -15.34
C LEU A 125 18.67 1.47 -14.67
N ILE A 126 18.72 1.55 -13.34
CA ILE A 126 18.45 2.77 -12.59
C ILE A 126 19.66 3.21 -11.77
N GLU A 127 20.62 2.36 -11.48
CA GLU A 127 21.85 2.59 -10.77
C GLU A 127 22.26 1.61 -9.66
N GLY A 128 23.57 1.54 -9.47
CA GLY A 128 24.36 0.60 -8.71
C GLY A 128 24.21 0.53 -7.20
N VAL A 129 23.22 1.16 -6.54
CA VAL A 129 23.02 0.99 -5.11
C VAL A 129 21.97 -0.09 -4.82
N ASP A 130 22.35 -1.07 -3.99
CA ASP A 130 21.48 -2.17 -3.57
C ASP A 130 20.42 -1.63 -2.59
N ARG A 131 19.28 -1.13 -3.10
CA ARG A 131 18.20 -0.53 -2.29
C ARG A 131 16.83 -1.18 -2.46
N PHE A 132 16.69 -2.12 -3.39
CA PHE A 132 15.43 -2.82 -3.62
C PHE A 132 15.35 -4.07 -2.75
N HIS A 133 14.34 -4.11 -1.89
CA HIS A 133 14.04 -5.21 -0.99
C HIS A 133 12.95 -6.09 -1.58
N TYR A 134 13.24 -7.38 -1.69
CA TYR A 134 12.30 -8.38 -2.16
C TYR A 134 12.01 -9.35 -1.03
N ALA A 135 10.73 -9.53 -0.72
CA ALA A 135 10.35 -10.54 0.27
C ALA A 135 10.70 -11.94 -0.24
N SER A 136 11.40 -12.71 0.59
CA SER A 136 11.88 -14.06 0.27
C SER A 136 10.83 -15.15 0.57
N ASN A 137 9.85 -14.85 1.42
CA ASN A 137 8.84 -15.78 1.89
C ASN A 137 7.48 -15.66 1.19
N GLY A 138 7.35 -14.82 0.15
CA GLY A 138 6.13 -14.71 -0.66
C GLY A 138 5.98 -13.37 -1.37
N LYS A 139 4.90 -13.23 -2.11
CA LYS A 139 4.56 -11.92 -2.70
C LYS A 139 4.03 -10.97 -1.63
N PRO A 140 4.43 -9.69 -1.62
CA PRO A 140 3.97 -8.75 -0.60
C PRO A 140 2.45 -8.65 -0.46
N THR A 141 1.70 -8.69 -1.56
CA THR A 141 0.24 -8.66 -1.53
C THR A 141 -0.37 -9.89 -0.86
N ASP A 142 0.18 -11.07 -1.08
CA ASP A 142 -0.31 -12.32 -0.50
C ASP A 142 0.01 -12.40 0.99
N LEU A 143 1.21 -11.92 1.39
CA LEU A 143 1.63 -11.83 2.79
C LEU A 143 0.76 -10.83 3.56
N LEU A 144 0.52 -9.64 3.00
CA LEU A 144 -0.40 -8.65 3.59
C LEU A 144 -1.82 -9.23 3.75
N TYR A 145 -2.31 -9.94 2.74
CA TYR A 145 -3.62 -10.57 2.80
C TYR A 145 -3.72 -11.63 3.90
N ALA A 146 -2.73 -12.51 3.96
CA ALA A 146 -2.68 -13.56 4.99
C ALA A 146 -2.65 -12.94 6.40
N LYS A 147 -1.82 -11.92 6.60
CA LYS A 147 -1.72 -11.21 7.88
C LYS A 147 -3.02 -10.50 8.25
N ASN A 148 -3.65 -9.84 7.29
CA ASN A 148 -4.94 -9.21 7.48
C ASN A 148 -6.03 -10.20 7.90
N GLN A 149 -6.03 -11.42 7.33
CA GLN A 149 -6.96 -12.47 7.75
C GLN A 149 -6.71 -12.92 9.19
N GLU A 150 -5.45 -13.06 9.62
CA GLU A 150 -5.07 -13.36 11.01
C GLU A 150 -5.57 -12.28 11.98
N LEU A 151 -5.53 -11.01 11.56
CA LEU A 151 -6.00 -9.85 12.32
C LEU A 151 -7.53 -9.66 12.29
N GLY A 152 -8.25 -10.50 11.53
CA GLY A 152 -9.70 -10.46 11.45
C GLY A 152 -10.27 -9.41 10.49
N VAL A 153 -9.47 -8.93 9.53
CA VAL A 153 -9.98 -8.06 8.45
C VAL A 153 -10.96 -8.84 7.58
N GLU A 154 -12.14 -8.28 7.40
CA GLU A 154 -13.19 -8.86 6.56
C GLU A 154 -13.04 -8.40 5.11
N TYR A 155 -12.74 -9.34 4.20
CA TYR A 155 -12.58 -9.06 2.77
C TYR A 155 -13.84 -9.34 1.98
N TRP A 156 -14.28 -8.36 1.19
CA TRP A 156 -15.39 -8.46 0.26
C TRP A 156 -14.90 -8.28 -1.17
N LEU A 157 -14.62 -9.39 -1.85
CA LEU A 157 -14.26 -9.42 -3.27
C LEU A 157 -15.52 -9.25 -4.14
N GLU A 158 -15.32 -8.91 -5.42
CA GLU A 158 -16.40 -8.63 -6.38
C GLU A 158 -17.40 -7.59 -5.83
N THR A 159 -16.88 -6.66 -5.04
CA THR A 159 -17.63 -5.60 -4.37
C THR A 159 -17.11 -4.24 -4.79
N LYS A 160 -17.86 -3.53 -5.60
CA LYS A 160 -17.47 -2.27 -6.21
C LYS A 160 -18.03 -1.08 -5.42
N ALA A 161 -17.17 -0.20 -4.93
CA ALA A 161 -17.63 1.10 -4.46
C ALA A 161 -18.12 1.94 -5.64
N THR A 162 -19.33 2.49 -5.52
CA THR A 162 -19.98 3.29 -6.58
C THR A 162 -20.10 4.75 -6.20
N ALA A 163 -20.17 5.08 -4.90
CA ALA A 163 -20.20 6.43 -4.38
C ALA A 163 -19.66 6.49 -2.96
N LEU A 164 -19.08 7.60 -2.56
CA LEU A 164 -18.80 7.89 -1.16
C LEU A 164 -20.07 8.42 -0.48
N LEU A 165 -20.29 8.01 0.76
CA LEU A 165 -21.33 8.56 1.63
C LEU A 165 -20.73 9.70 2.43
N THR A 166 -21.44 10.83 2.48
CA THR A 166 -21.03 12.00 3.27
C THR A 166 -22.15 12.42 4.21
N ASP A 167 -21.77 12.94 5.37
CA ASP A 167 -22.69 13.58 6.30
C ASP A 167 -23.05 15.01 5.86
N GLU A 168 -23.87 15.70 6.63
CA GLU A 168 -24.29 17.09 6.36
C GLU A 168 -23.15 18.12 6.44
N ASN A 169 -22.01 17.75 7.05
CA ASN A 169 -20.79 18.55 7.14
C ASN A 169 -19.77 18.23 6.04
N GLY A 170 -20.08 17.26 5.15
CA GLY A 170 -19.20 16.82 4.09
C GLY A 170 -18.13 15.79 4.51
N ASN A 171 -18.19 15.26 5.75
CA ASN A 171 -17.28 14.20 6.20
C ASN A 171 -17.67 12.87 5.53
N CYS A 172 -16.68 12.10 5.10
CA CYS A 172 -16.92 10.76 4.58
C CYS A 172 -17.31 9.81 5.71
N ILE A 173 -18.48 9.17 5.59
CA ILE A 173 -19.04 8.23 6.55
C ILE A 173 -19.18 6.82 6.00
N GLY A 174 -18.57 6.51 4.87
CA GLY A 174 -18.61 5.20 4.23
C GLY A 174 -18.77 5.26 2.72
N ALA A 175 -19.27 4.18 2.15
CA ALA A 175 -19.51 4.08 0.71
C ALA A 175 -20.78 3.29 0.38
N THR A 176 -21.40 3.64 -0.74
CA THR A 176 -22.37 2.79 -1.43
C THR A 176 -21.61 1.80 -2.29
N VAL A 177 -21.99 0.54 -2.21
CA VAL A 177 -21.32 -0.56 -2.92
C VAL A 177 -22.31 -1.39 -3.72
N GLU A 178 -21.80 -2.05 -4.76
CA GLU A 178 -22.54 -3.00 -5.56
C GLU A 178 -21.86 -4.38 -5.50
N LYS A 179 -22.65 -5.43 -5.24
CA LYS A 179 -22.24 -6.83 -5.28
C LYS A 179 -23.40 -7.69 -5.76
N ASP A 180 -23.14 -8.63 -6.68
CA ASP A 180 -24.15 -9.55 -7.25
C ASP A 180 -25.41 -8.82 -7.76
N GLY A 181 -25.25 -7.63 -8.36
CA GLY A 181 -26.35 -6.80 -8.86
C GLY A 181 -27.21 -6.15 -7.77
N GLN A 182 -26.80 -6.21 -6.51
CA GLN A 182 -27.47 -5.56 -5.38
C GLN A 182 -26.64 -4.39 -4.87
N THR A 183 -27.32 -3.31 -4.53
CA THR A 183 -26.70 -2.09 -3.97
C THR A 183 -27.03 -2.01 -2.49
N PHE A 184 -26.02 -1.71 -1.65
CA PHE A 184 -26.15 -1.48 -0.22
C PHE A 184 -25.05 -0.53 0.27
N ASN A 185 -25.12 -0.10 1.52
CA ASN A 185 -24.17 0.83 2.09
C ASN A 185 -23.24 0.13 3.10
N ILE A 186 -21.99 0.59 3.16
CA ILE A 186 -21.06 0.27 4.25
C ILE A 186 -20.73 1.58 4.94
N TYR A 187 -21.18 1.73 6.19
CA TYR A 187 -20.89 2.88 7.02
C TYR A 187 -19.62 2.65 7.81
N ALA A 188 -18.76 3.66 7.88
CA ALA A 188 -17.47 3.59 8.55
C ALA A 188 -17.14 4.91 9.27
N LYS A 189 -16.38 4.84 10.37
CA LYS A 189 -15.83 6.03 11.05
C LYS A 189 -14.69 6.65 10.27
N GLY A 190 -13.94 5.84 9.50
CA GLY A 190 -12.88 6.25 8.60
C GLY A 190 -12.94 5.45 7.30
N THR A 191 -12.60 6.10 6.17
CA THR A 191 -12.55 5.45 4.85
C THR A 191 -11.20 5.74 4.19
N VAL A 192 -10.55 4.68 3.69
CA VAL A 192 -9.30 4.74 2.93
C VAL A 192 -9.59 4.35 1.49
N LEU A 193 -9.04 5.11 0.53
CA LEU A 193 -9.19 4.93 -0.92
C LEU A 193 -7.86 4.53 -1.54
#